data_a508089ddc9f0c7309ea37c7432dd146
#
_entry.id   a508089ddc9f0c7309ea37c7432dd146
#
_cell.length_a   1.000
_cell.length_b   1.000
_cell.length_c   1.000
_cell.angle_alpha   90.00
_cell.angle_beta   90.00
_cell.angle_gamma   90.00
#
_symmetry.space_group_name_H-M   'P 1'
#
loop_
_entity.id
_entity.type
_entity.pdbx_description
1 polymer ?
#
loop_
_entity_poly.entity_id
_entity_poly.type
_entity_poly.pdbx_seq_one_letter_code
_entity_poly.pdbx_strand_id
1 'polypeptide(L)'
;MDPLETVLAVLRPLLRERAARAAYLIGSRARGTADSHSDIDLIIVAESDRPEVERFKDYLPAIVASPVGVDLFVYTPEEFDRLRDEERPFLMHALEDAKLIHEG
;
A
#
# COMPACT_ATOMS: atom_id res chain seq x y z
N MET A 1 -9.06 -5.02 18.04
CA MET A 1 -8.53 -5.46 16.72
C MET A 1 -7.34 -4.58 16.36
N ASP A 2 -6.29 -5.18 15.84
CA ASP A 2 -5.14 -4.46 15.35
C ASP A 2 -5.57 -3.50 14.23
N PRO A 3 -5.12 -2.22 14.24
CA PRO A 3 -5.43 -1.28 13.17
C PRO A 3 -5.15 -1.84 11.76
N LEU A 4 -4.08 -2.59 11.59
CA LEU A 4 -3.75 -3.18 10.30
C LEU A 4 -4.82 -4.18 9.85
N GLU A 5 -5.32 -5.02 10.75
CA GLU A 5 -6.37 -5.97 10.42
C GLU A 5 -7.66 -5.28 9.98
N THR A 6 -8.00 -4.17 10.66
CA THR A 6 -9.16 -3.35 10.30
C THR A 6 -9.03 -2.81 8.87
N VAL A 7 -7.86 -2.26 8.55
CA VAL A 7 -7.60 -1.72 7.22
C VAL A 7 -7.63 -2.81 6.16
N LEU A 8 -6.97 -3.94 6.42
CA LEU A 8 -6.90 -5.04 5.44
C LEU A 8 -8.27 -5.65 5.15
N ALA A 9 -9.15 -5.71 6.15
CA ALA A 9 -10.51 -6.24 5.96
C ALA A 9 -11.29 -5.42 4.91
N VAL A 10 -11.09 -4.10 4.90
CA VAL A 10 -11.73 -3.21 3.92
C VAL A 10 -10.95 -3.15 2.61
N LEU A 11 -9.63 -3.17 2.70
CA LEU A 11 -8.76 -2.99 1.55
C LEU A 11 -8.76 -4.19 0.60
N ARG A 12 -8.71 -5.41 1.11
CA ARG A 12 -8.63 -6.61 0.26
C ARG A 12 -9.74 -6.72 -0.79
N PRO A 13 -11.02 -6.49 -0.45
CA PRO A 13 -12.05 -6.47 -1.48
C PRO A 13 -11.82 -5.42 -2.56
N LEU A 14 -11.33 -4.24 -2.17
CA LEU A 14 -11.04 -3.16 -3.12
C LEU A 14 -9.89 -3.53 -4.06
N LEU A 15 -8.87 -4.19 -3.53
CA LEU A 15 -7.75 -4.67 -4.35
C LEU A 15 -8.22 -5.68 -5.39
N ARG A 16 -9.13 -6.57 -5.01
CA ARG A 16 -9.72 -7.54 -5.93
C ARG A 16 -10.58 -6.87 -7.00
N GLU A 17 -11.44 -5.92 -6.60
CA GLU A 17 -12.29 -5.18 -7.53
C GLU A 17 -11.49 -4.45 -8.59
N ARG A 18 -10.34 -3.91 -8.20
CA ARG A 18 -9.49 -3.13 -9.11
C ARG A 18 -8.44 -4.00 -9.80
N ALA A 19 -8.51 -5.31 -9.60
CA ALA A 19 -7.54 -6.25 -10.17
C ALA A 19 -6.11 -5.82 -9.87
N ALA A 20 -5.84 -5.42 -8.62
CA ALA A 20 -4.51 -5.00 -8.22
C ALA A 20 -3.52 -6.14 -8.42
N ARG A 21 -2.36 -5.81 -8.98
CA ARG A 21 -1.30 -6.77 -9.22
C ARG A 21 -0.65 -7.22 -7.92
N ALA A 22 -0.46 -6.29 -6.99
CA ALA A 22 0.17 -6.57 -5.71
C ALA A 22 -0.09 -5.44 -4.72
N ALA A 23 0.06 -5.74 -3.44
CA ALA A 23 0.11 -4.72 -2.40
C ALA A 23 1.10 -5.17 -1.34
N TYR A 24 1.86 -4.22 -0.81
CA TYR A 24 2.94 -4.47 0.15
C TYR A 24 2.77 -3.59 1.38
N LEU A 25 2.94 -4.20 2.55
CA LEU A 25 3.10 -3.45 3.80
C LEU A 25 4.57 -3.04 3.89
N ILE A 26 4.80 -1.75 4.14
CA ILE A 26 6.16 -1.20 4.29
C ILE A 26 6.27 -0.45 5.61
N GLY A 27 7.42 0.12 5.89
CA GLY A 27 7.63 0.96 7.06
C GLY A 27 7.72 0.18 8.37
N SER A 28 7.41 0.86 9.49
CA SER A 28 7.61 0.31 10.82
C SER A 28 6.80 -0.95 11.09
N ARG A 29 5.58 -1.05 10.55
CA ARG A 29 4.75 -2.23 10.75
C ARG A 29 5.29 -3.45 10.01
N ALA A 30 5.96 -3.24 8.89
CA ALA A 30 6.62 -4.32 8.17
C ALA A 30 7.86 -4.79 8.92
N ARG A 31 8.60 -3.85 9.53
CA ARG A 31 9.82 -4.16 10.29
C ARG A 31 9.56 -4.74 11.68
N GLY A 32 8.31 -4.68 12.16
CA GLY A 32 7.98 -5.15 13.50
C GLY A 32 8.37 -4.18 14.61
N THR A 33 8.61 -2.90 14.28
CA THR A 33 8.99 -1.86 15.24
C THR A 33 7.85 -0.90 15.56
N ALA A 34 6.66 -1.14 15.00
CA ALA A 34 5.50 -0.29 15.20
C ALA A 34 4.83 -0.56 16.55
N ASP A 35 4.16 0.47 17.08
CA ASP A 35 3.23 0.32 18.20
C ASP A 35 1.79 0.50 17.69
N SER A 36 0.82 0.53 18.62
CA SER A 36 -0.60 0.62 18.25
C SER A 36 -1.00 1.96 17.63
N HIS A 37 -0.15 2.98 17.74
CA HIS A 37 -0.42 4.33 17.24
C HIS A 37 0.36 4.63 15.94
N SER A 38 1.24 3.72 15.52
CA SER A 38 2.04 3.93 14.31
C SER A 38 1.17 3.94 13.07
N ASP A 39 1.52 4.81 12.11
CA ASP A 39 0.85 4.87 10.83
C ASP A 39 1.05 3.57 10.04
N ILE A 40 0.15 3.32 9.11
CA ILE A 40 0.22 2.18 8.21
C ILE A 40 0.68 2.69 6.85
N ASP A 41 1.77 2.16 6.35
CA ASP A 41 2.34 2.54 5.05
C ASP A 41 2.20 1.37 4.08
N LEU A 42 1.60 1.61 2.93
CA LEU A 42 1.30 0.57 1.94
C LEU A 42 1.70 1.03 0.55
N ILE A 43 2.28 0.10 -0.22
CA ILE A 43 2.47 0.27 -1.66
C ILE A 43 1.44 -0.61 -2.35
N ILE A 44 0.69 -0.02 -3.28
CA ILE A 44 -0.29 -0.74 -4.09
C ILE A 44 0.14 -0.63 -5.55
N VAL A 45 0.15 -1.75 -6.25
CA VAL A 45 0.46 -1.81 -7.68
C VAL A 45 -0.82 -2.17 -8.40
N ALA A 46 -1.43 -1.17 -9.05
CA ALA A 46 -2.72 -1.33 -9.73
C ALA A 46 -2.89 -0.25 -10.80
N GLU A 47 -3.60 -0.59 -11.86
CA GLU A 47 -3.98 0.41 -12.86
C GLU A 47 -4.91 1.45 -12.22
N SER A 48 -4.79 2.69 -12.68
CA SER A 48 -5.65 3.78 -12.23
C SER A 48 -5.76 4.83 -13.32
N ASP A 49 -6.96 5.38 -13.50
CA ASP A 49 -7.19 6.49 -14.42
C ASP A 49 -6.93 7.83 -13.76
N ARG A 50 -6.65 7.84 -12.45
CA ARG A 50 -6.42 9.06 -11.70
C ARG A 50 -4.97 9.52 -11.79
N PRO A 51 -4.73 10.84 -11.69
CA PRO A 51 -3.37 11.35 -11.49
C PRO A 51 -2.78 10.72 -10.23
N GLU A 52 -1.46 10.52 -10.22
CA GLU A 52 -0.77 9.85 -9.12
C GLU A 52 -1.18 10.36 -7.74
N VAL A 53 -1.25 11.68 -7.57
CA VAL A 53 -1.56 12.31 -6.27
C VAL A 53 -2.99 12.06 -5.80
N GLU A 54 -3.87 11.56 -6.65
CA GLU A 54 -5.26 11.32 -6.31
C GLU A 54 -5.62 9.83 -6.27
N ARG A 55 -4.68 8.94 -6.57
CA ARG A 55 -4.95 7.49 -6.65
C ARG A 55 -5.39 6.88 -5.31
N PHE A 56 -5.00 7.49 -4.19
CA PHE A 56 -5.45 7.03 -2.87
C PHE A 56 -6.99 7.04 -2.76
N LYS A 57 -7.66 7.87 -3.56
CA LYS A 57 -9.13 7.97 -3.53
C LYS A 57 -9.82 6.67 -3.96
N ASP A 58 -9.13 5.85 -4.74
CA ASP A 58 -9.65 4.54 -5.15
C ASP A 58 -9.78 3.58 -3.96
N TYR A 59 -9.07 3.88 -2.87
CA TYR A 59 -9.01 3.04 -1.66
C TYR A 59 -9.47 3.79 -0.42
N LEU A 60 -10.19 4.90 -0.60
CA LEU A 60 -10.61 5.77 0.48
C LEU A 60 -11.37 5.05 1.61
N PRO A 61 -12.26 4.07 1.33
CA PRO A 61 -12.95 3.37 2.42
C PRO A 61 -12.01 2.70 3.41
N ALA A 62 -10.87 2.18 2.95
CA ALA A 62 -9.88 1.57 3.85
C ALA A 62 -9.19 2.62 4.71
N ILE A 63 -8.90 3.79 4.14
CA ILE A 63 -8.27 4.90 4.88
C ILE A 63 -9.23 5.40 5.97
N VAL A 64 -10.49 5.59 5.62
CA VAL A 64 -11.51 6.10 6.54
C VAL A 64 -11.78 5.12 7.67
N ALA A 65 -11.71 3.82 7.41
CA ALA A 65 -11.94 2.80 8.42
C ALA A 65 -10.81 2.69 9.45
N SER A 66 -9.65 3.24 9.15
CA SER A 66 -8.47 3.09 10.01
C SER A 66 -8.51 4.00 11.23
N PRO A 67 -8.17 3.49 12.43
CA PRO A 67 -8.02 4.32 13.62
C PRO A 67 -6.67 5.06 13.65
N VAL A 68 -5.77 4.79 12.74
CA VAL A 68 -4.45 5.45 12.62
C VAL A 68 -4.27 5.96 11.20
N GLY A 69 -3.27 6.83 10.98
CA GLY A 69 -2.97 7.33 9.64
C GLY A 69 -2.61 6.20 8.68
N VAL A 70 -3.01 6.35 7.42
CA VAL A 70 -2.68 5.39 6.36
C VAL A 70 -2.10 6.16 5.18
N ASP A 71 -0.87 5.84 4.82
CA ASP A 71 -0.20 6.41 3.66
C ASP A 71 -0.18 5.36 2.54
N LEU A 72 -0.83 5.69 1.43
CA LEU A 72 -0.89 4.81 0.27
C LEU A 72 -0.04 5.39 -0.87
N PHE A 73 0.87 4.56 -1.35
CA PHE A 73 1.69 4.87 -2.52
C PHE A 73 1.21 3.95 -3.65
N VAL A 74 0.39 4.49 -4.55
CA VAL A 74 -0.23 3.70 -5.62
C VAL A 74 0.51 3.94 -6.92
N TYR A 75 1.12 2.89 -7.45
CA TYR A 75 1.83 2.90 -8.72
C TYR A 75 1.10 2.02 -9.72
N THR A 76 1.09 2.43 -11.00
CA THR A 76 0.67 1.51 -12.04
C THR A 76 1.74 0.42 -12.19
N PRO A 77 1.39 -0.76 -12.74
CA PRO A 77 2.39 -1.81 -12.96
C PRO A 77 3.59 -1.32 -13.77
N GLU A 78 3.34 -0.51 -14.81
CA GLU A 78 4.41 0.04 -15.64
C GLU A 78 5.34 0.96 -14.84
N GLU A 79 4.75 1.85 -14.05
CA GLU A 79 5.53 2.76 -13.19
C GLU A 79 6.35 1.98 -12.17
N PHE A 80 5.74 1.00 -11.53
CA PHE A 80 6.40 0.19 -10.51
C PHE A 80 7.62 -0.54 -11.10
N ASP A 81 7.43 -1.20 -12.23
CA ASP A 81 8.51 -1.93 -12.89
C ASP A 81 9.63 -1.00 -13.32
N ARG A 82 9.30 0.18 -13.86
CA ARG A 82 10.29 1.18 -14.27
C ARG A 82 11.09 1.70 -13.10
N LEU A 83 10.40 2.10 -12.02
CA LEU A 83 11.08 2.65 -10.84
C LEU A 83 11.96 1.61 -10.17
N ARG A 84 11.55 0.36 -10.18
CA ARG A 84 12.36 -0.74 -9.64
C ARG A 84 13.59 -0.99 -10.52
N ASP A 85 13.40 -1.00 -11.84
CA ASP A 85 14.52 -1.19 -12.79
C ASP A 85 15.53 -0.06 -12.70
N GLU A 86 15.06 1.17 -12.44
CA GLU A 86 15.90 2.34 -12.24
C GLU A 86 16.50 2.41 -10.84
N GLU A 87 16.16 1.45 -9.98
CA GLU A 87 16.64 1.39 -8.60
C GLU A 87 16.40 2.69 -7.83
N ARG A 88 15.20 3.26 -7.98
CA ARG A 88 14.85 4.52 -7.29
C ARG A 88 14.95 4.33 -5.77
N PRO A 89 15.66 5.22 -5.08
CA PRO A 89 16.01 5.01 -3.66
C PRO A 89 14.82 4.76 -2.73
N PHE A 90 13.75 5.54 -2.87
CA PHE A 90 12.57 5.34 -2.02
C PHE A 90 12.02 3.93 -2.17
N LEU A 91 11.80 3.50 -3.41
CA LEU A 91 11.19 2.19 -3.68
C LEU A 91 12.11 1.06 -3.23
N MET A 92 13.40 1.16 -3.55
CA MET A 92 14.36 0.13 -3.15
C MET A 92 14.43 -0.01 -1.64
N HIS A 93 14.48 1.10 -0.94
CA HIS A 93 14.52 1.10 0.52
C HIS A 93 13.23 0.52 1.13
N ALA A 94 12.07 0.94 0.60
CA ALA A 94 10.79 0.46 1.07
C ALA A 94 10.63 -1.05 0.89
N LEU A 95 11.13 -1.59 -0.23
CA LEU A 95 10.99 -3.01 -0.55
C LEU A 95 11.93 -3.92 0.26
N GLU A 96 12.97 -3.37 0.91
CA GLU A 96 13.89 -4.18 1.71
C GLU A 96 13.16 -4.96 2.81
N ASP A 97 12.18 -4.33 3.47
CA ASP A 97 11.45 -4.93 4.59
C ASP A 97 10.00 -5.21 4.25
N ALA A 98 9.60 -5.01 3.00
CA ALA A 98 8.20 -5.10 2.61
C ALA A 98 7.63 -6.50 2.80
N LYS A 99 6.35 -6.55 3.21
CA LYS A 99 5.60 -7.81 3.32
C LYS A 99 4.49 -7.80 2.29
N LEU A 100 4.45 -8.82 1.45
CA LEU A 100 3.39 -8.97 0.45
C LEU A 100 2.08 -9.29 1.18
N ILE A 101 1.05 -8.46 0.97
CA ILE A 101 -0.26 -8.66 1.59
C ILE A 101 -1.35 -9.01 0.57
N HIS A 102 -1.07 -8.84 -0.71
CA HIS A 102 -1.99 -9.19 -1.78
C HIS A 102 -1.20 -9.44 -3.07
N GLU A 103 -1.61 -10.47 -3.81
CA GLU A 103 -1.07 -10.79 -5.12
C GLU A 103 -2.21 -11.20 -6.04
N GLY A 104 -2.30 -10.54 -7.16
CA GLY A 104 -3.33 -10.82 -8.14
C GLY A 104 -2.89 -11.69 -9.29
#